data_d9fb89d4d6fa6b6d196fc964f583a0ba
#
_entry.id   d9fb89d4d6fa6b6d196fc964f583a0ba
#
_cell.length_a   1.000
_cell.length_b   1.000
_cell.length_c   1.000
_cell.angle_alpha   90.00
_cell.angle_beta   90.00
_cell.angle_gamma   90.00
#
_symmetry.space_group_name_H-M   'P 1'
#
loop_
_entity.id
_entity.type
_entity.pdbx_description
1 polymer ?
#
loop_
_entity_poly.entity_id
_entity_poly.type
_entity_poly.pdbx_seq_one_letter_code
_entity_poly.pdbx_strand_id
1 'polypeptide(L)'
;NWDPVGVPSAIDSAIIGAGTVTVSQSVYPASLIVSSGATLVFTNWTTKLYVAGDITIQDGGTMTVPPSFLEGQMSNRVNLACSNMTIEPFGLITVAGKGYWVTNGPGRGYLYQRGSGGGYGGTGGRPYPDGILPVGQRYGSLSAPLDPGSGAGHYPSTNYTIHAGSGGGAVRMQVSGTATVDGTISANGESSKGEYGAG
;
A
#
# COMPACT_ATOMS: atom_id res chain seq x y z
N ASN A 1 23.33 1.81 -1.87
CA ASN A 1 24.18 2.35 -2.94
C ASN A 1 24.08 1.42 -4.13
N TRP A 2 24.05 1.99 -5.34
CA TRP A 2 24.11 1.24 -6.59
C TRP A 2 25.56 0.88 -6.92
N ASP A 3 25.76 -0.24 -7.59
CA ASP A 3 27.05 -0.62 -8.16
C ASP A 3 26.88 -0.83 -9.68
N PRO A 4 27.54 -0.06 -10.53
CA PRO A 4 28.35 1.13 -10.22
C PRO A 4 27.56 2.26 -9.53
N VAL A 5 28.28 3.16 -8.84
CA VAL A 5 27.68 4.29 -8.13
C VAL A 5 26.92 5.19 -9.09
N GLY A 6 25.64 5.41 -8.81
CA GLY A 6 24.75 6.25 -9.60
C GLY A 6 23.30 5.78 -9.52
N VAL A 7 22.36 6.63 -9.93
CA VAL A 7 20.96 6.21 -10.09
C VAL A 7 20.83 5.56 -11.46
N PRO A 8 20.21 4.36 -11.57
CA PRO A 8 20.04 3.69 -12.86
C PRO A 8 19.31 4.57 -13.87
N SER A 9 19.85 4.63 -15.07
CA SER A 9 19.32 5.37 -16.22
C SER A 9 18.54 4.46 -17.17
N ALA A 10 17.97 5.03 -18.23
CA ALA A 10 17.15 4.30 -19.20
C ALA A 10 17.91 3.23 -20.03
N ILE A 11 19.22 3.13 -19.88
CA ILE A 11 20.05 2.09 -20.52
C ILE A 11 20.56 1.04 -19.53
N ASP A 12 20.33 1.25 -18.22
CA ASP A 12 20.85 0.39 -17.17
C ASP A 12 19.81 -0.64 -16.73
N SER A 13 20.22 -1.89 -16.64
CA SER A 13 19.44 -2.94 -15.97
C SER A 13 19.69 -2.88 -14.46
N ALA A 14 18.65 -2.63 -13.68
CA ALA A 14 18.74 -2.57 -12.23
C ALA A 14 18.44 -3.94 -11.60
N ILE A 15 19.30 -4.40 -10.71
CA ILE A 15 19.06 -5.63 -9.92
C ILE A 15 19.20 -5.28 -8.44
N ILE A 16 18.13 -5.54 -7.69
CA ILE A 16 18.16 -5.47 -6.23
C ILE A 16 18.35 -6.91 -5.74
N GLY A 17 19.62 -7.27 -5.49
CA GLY A 17 20.01 -8.63 -5.17
C GLY A 17 19.70 -9.06 -3.74
N ALA A 18 19.73 -8.13 -2.78
CA ALA A 18 19.42 -8.39 -1.38
C ALA A 18 19.17 -7.08 -0.61
N GLY A 19 18.62 -7.19 0.59
CA GLY A 19 18.37 -6.07 1.50
C GLY A 19 17.27 -5.14 1.02
N THR A 20 17.29 -3.88 1.51
CA THR A 20 16.24 -2.91 1.24
C THR A 20 16.78 -1.72 0.47
N VAL A 21 16.15 -1.44 -0.67
CA VAL A 21 16.39 -0.24 -1.46
C VAL A 21 15.16 0.67 -1.36
N THR A 22 15.38 1.96 -1.11
CA THR A 22 14.32 2.96 -1.02
C THR A 22 14.39 3.90 -2.22
N VAL A 23 13.27 4.07 -2.92
CA VAL A 23 13.11 5.07 -3.96
C VAL A 23 12.29 6.24 -3.42
N SER A 24 12.93 7.41 -3.33
CA SER A 24 12.35 8.67 -2.85
C SER A 24 12.11 9.69 -3.96
N GLN A 25 12.57 9.39 -5.16
CA GLN A 25 12.38 10.18 -6.38
C GLN A 25 12.15 9.23 -7.56
N SER A 26 11.58 9.74 -8.64
CA SER A 26 11.32 8.92 -9.82
C SER A 26 12.63 8.45 -10.46
N VAL A 27 12.65 7.18 -10.88
CA VAL A 27 13.80 6.51 -11.51
C VAL A 27 13.37 5.84 -12.81
N TYR A 28 14.32 5.68 -13.75
CA TYR A 28 14.04 5.31 -15.13
C TYR A 28 14.97 4.21 -15.66
N PRO A 29 15.08 3.03 -15.04
CA PRO A 29 15.93 1.96 -15.54
C PRO A 29 15.39 1.31 -16.82
N ALA A 30 16.26 0.66 -17.58
CA ALA A 30 15.88 -0.13 -18.74
C ALA A 30 15.08 -1.38 -18.32
N SER A 31 15.49 -2.07 -17.27
CA SER A 31 14.80 -3.19 -16.66
C SER A 31 14.99 -3.21 -15.16
N LEU A 32 14.16 -3.96 -14.43
CA LEU A 32 14.31 -4.14 -12.98
C LEU A 32 14.06 -5.58 -12.57
N ILE A 33 14.96 -6.09 -11.72
CA ILE A 33 14.77 -7.35 -11.01
C ILE A 33 14.82 -7.08 -9.50
N VAL A 34 13.79 -7.51 -8.79
CA VAL A 34 13.78 -7.58 -7.31
C VAL A 34 13.97 -9.04 -6.94
N SER A 35 15.17 -9.40 -6.52
CA SER A 35 15.54 -10.79 -6.26
C SER A 35 14.98 -11.31 -4.94
N SER A 36 15.12 -12.60 -4.71
CA SER A 36 14.71 -13.27 -3.46
C SER A 36 15.33 -12.61 -2.23
N GLY A 37 14.52 -12.32 -1.23
CA GLY A 37 14.94 -11.64 -0.01
C GLY A 37 15.23 -10.14 -0.16
N ALA A 38 15.11 -9.58 -1.37
CA ALA A 38 15.25 -8.14 -1.60
C ALA A 38 13.93 -7.41 -1.42
N THR A 39 14.00 -6.16 -0.96
CA THR A 39 12.83 -5.30 -0.80
C THR A 39 13.04 -3.95 -1.46
N LEU A 40 12.09 -3.54 -2.30
CA LEU A 40 12.00 -2.19 -2.87
C LEU A 40 10.92 -1.41 -2.15
N VAL A 41 11.27 -0.29 -1.53
CA VAL A 41 10.35 0.58 -0.78
C VAL A 41 10.13 1.88 -1.53
N PHE A 42 8.88 2.19 -1.87
CA PHE A 42 8.50 3.47 -2.44
C PHE A 42 8.17 4.46 -1.32
N THR A 43 8.82 5.62 -1.31
CA THR A 43 8.47 6.74 -0.44
C THR A 43 7.98 7.91 -1.29
N ASN A 44 7.11 8.75 -0.73
CA ASN A 44 6.45 9.85 -1.41
C ASN A 44 5.38 9.44 -2.44
N TRP A 45 4.30 10.18 -2.41
CA TRP A 45 3.14 9.94 -3.29
C TRP A 45 3.44 10.12 -4.77
N THR A 46 4.34 11.03 -5.12
CA THR A 46 4.68 11.39 -6.48
C THR A 46 5.77 10.53 -7.10
N THR A 47 6.51 9.77 -6.28
CA THR A 47 7.58 8.89 -6.78
C THR A 47 6.99 7.83 -7.71
N LYS A 48 7.60 7.70 -8.89
CA LYS A 48 7.21 6.71 -9.88
C LYS A 48 8.45 6.00 -10.43
N LEU A 49 8.32 4.70 -10.58
CA LEU A 49 9.29 3.85 -11.25
C LEU A 49 8.84 3.68 -12.71
N TYR A 50 9.64 4.18 -13.64
CA TYR A 50 9.43 4.03 -15.07
C TYR A 50 10.45 3.06 -15.61
N VAL A 51 10.06 1.85 -15.95
CA VAL A 51 10.95 0.84 -16.54
C VAL A 51 10.61 0.71 -18.02
N ALA A 52 11.61 0.96 -18.88
CA ALA A 52 11.38 0.92 -20.31
C ALA A 52 11.03 -0.49 -20.81
N GLY A 53 11.62 -1.51 -20.20
CA GLY A 53 11.39 -2.92 -20.49
C GLY A 53 10.61 -3.62 -19.38
N ASP A 54 11.20 -4.67 -18.84
CA ASP A 54 10.52 -5.62 -17.98
C ASP A 54 10.81 -5.36 -16.49
N ILE A 55 9.80 -5.61 -15.65
CA ILE A 55 9.94 -5.73 -14.21
C ILE A 55 9.71 -7.20 -13.83
N THR A 56 10.67 -7.78 -13.09
CA THR A 56 10.52 -9.10 -12.49
C THR A 56 10.64 -8.99 -10.97
N ILE A 57 9.62 -9.44 -10.25
CA ILE A 57 9.68 -9.68 -8.82
C ILE A 57 9.84 -11.19 -8.65
N GLN A 58 11.03 -11.62 -8.30
CA GLN A 58 11.35 -13.03 -8.13
C GLN A 58 10.68 -13.60 -6.87
N ASP A 59 10.70 -14.92 -6.78
CA ASP A 59 10.27 -15.65 -5.59
C ASP A 59 10.92 -15.06 -4.32
N GLY A 60 10.10 -14.63 -3.35
CA GLY A 60 10.55 -13.97 -2.13
C GLY A 60 11.00 -12.52 -2.28
N GLY A 61 10.99 -11.95 -3.49
CA GLY A 61 11.20 -10.51 -3.71
C GLY A 61 9.97 -9.69 -3.28
N THR A 62 10.17 -8.48 -2.78
CA THR A 62 9.07 -7.65 -2.26
C THR A 62 9.14 -6.21 -2.76
N MET A 63 8.00 -5.68 -3.21
CA MET A 63 7.78 -4.24 -3.37
C MET A 63 6.78 -3.75 -2.33
N THR A 64 7.06 -2.62 -1.69
CA THR A 64 6.21 -2.10 -0.62
C THR A 64 6.35 -0.59 -0.43
N VAL A 65 5.70 -0.04 0.59
CA VAL A 65 5.75 1.35 1.05
C VAL A 65 6.02 1.39 2.56
N PRO A 66 6.40 2.54 3.14
CA PRO A 66 6.49 2.71 4.58
C PRO A 66 5.16 2.38 5.31
N PRO A 67 5.15 2.32 6.65
CA PRO A 67 3.95 2.12 7.44
C PRO A 67 2.85 3.14 7.15
N SER A 68 1.64 2.89 7.68
CA SER A 68 0.48 3.78 7.61
C SER A 68 0.80 5.20 8.11
N PHE A 69 0.07 6.18 7.61
CA PHE A 69 0.34 7.61 7.80
C PHE A 69 -0.88 8.36 8.33
N LEU A 70 -0.64 9.53 8.90
CA LEU A 70 -1.67 10.40 9.46
C LEU A 70 -2.32 11.29 8.38
N GLU A 71 -3.46 11.88 8.71
CA GLU A 71 -4.12 12.88 7.86
C GLU A 71 -3.16 14.03 7.51
N GLY A 72 -3.16 14.44 6.24
CA GLY A 72 -2.21 15.45 5.72
C GLY A 72 -0.83 14.90 5.35
N GLN A 73 -0.54 13.63 5.64
CA GLN A 73 0.75 12.99 5.37
C GLN A 73 0.67 11.92 4.25
N MET A 74 -0.34 11.98 3.39
CA MET A 74 -0.50 11.02 2.30
C MET A 74 0.77 10.93 1.45
N SER A 75 1.61 9.97 1.75
CA SER A 75 3.00 9.92 1.29
C SER A 75 3.35 8.66 0.50
N ASN A 76 2.57 7.58 0.61
CA ASN A 76 3.05 6.27 0.23
C ASN A 76 2.18 5.62 -0.85
N ARG A 77 2.77 5.34 -2.00
CA ARG A 77 2.13 4.60 -3.08
C ARG A 77 3.17 3.78 -3.85
N VAL A 78 2.89 2.50 -4.11
CA VAL A 78 3.60 1.80 -5.18
C VAL A 78 3.05 2.34 -6.50
N ASN A 79 3.91 2.97 -7.30
CA ASN A 79 3.53 3.59 -8.56
C ASN A 79 4.57 3.25 -9.62
N LEU A 80 4.21 2.42 -10.57
CA LEU A 80 5.12 1.94 -11.61
C LEU A 80 4.50 1.94 -13.00
N ALA A 81 5.36 2.03 -14.01
CA ALA A 81 5.03 1.80 -15.40
C ALA A 81 6.14 0.97 -16.05
N CYS A 82 5.77 -0.01 -16.86
CA CYS A 82 6.71 -0.90 -17.57
C CYS A 82 6.08 -1.46 -18.85
N SER A 83 6.92 -2.10 -19.69
CA SER A 83 6.45 -2.86 -20.83
C SER A 83 5.79 -4.16 -20.38
N ASN A 84 6.52 -5.02 -19.68
CA ASN A 84 5.96 -6.26 -19.13
C ASN A 84 6.26 -6.36 -17.64
N MET A 85 5.46 -7.15 -16.94
CA MET A 85 5.63 -7.39 -15.52
C MET A 85 5.44 -8.88 -15.21
N THR A 86 6.36 -9.42 -14.43
CA THR A 86 6.27 -10.78 -13.89
C THR A 86 6.41 -10.72 -12.38
N ILE A 87 5.44 -11.30 -11.68
CA ILE A 87 5.52 -11.56 -10.24
C ILE A 87 5.53 -13.07 -10.10
N GLU A 88 6.69 -13.64 -9.79
CA GLU A 88 6.89 -15.07 -9.61
C GLU A 88 6.12 -15.60 -8.38
N PRO A 89 5.90 -16.91 -8.24
CA PRO A 89 5.33 -17.50 -7.03
C PRO A 89 6.06 -17.00 -5.79
N PHE A 90 5.31 -16.60 -4.72
CA PHE A 90 5.82 -15.93 -3.52
C PHE A 90 6.49 -14.55 -3.73
N GLY A 91 6.59 -14.04 -4.96
CA GLY A 91 6.88 -12.62 -5.21
C GLY A 91 5.72 -11.75 -4.70
N LEU A 92 6.02 -10.57 -4.15
CA LEU A 92 5.03 -9.82 -3.38
C LEU A 92 5.05 -8.32 -3.71
N ILE A 93 3.89 -7.75 -4.04
CA ILE A 93 3.62 -6.32 -3.91
C ILE A 93 2.64 -6.17 -2.76
N THR A 94 3.05 -5.54 -1.65
CA THR A 94 2.16 -5.37 -0.51
C THR A 94 2.15 -3.95 0.03
N VAL A 95 0.95 -3.43 0.13
CA VAL A 95 0.64 -2.18 0.83
C VAL A 95 -0.48 -2.40 1.85
N ALA A 96 -0.64 -3.64 2.30
CA ALA A 96 -1.63 -4.02 3.30
C ALA A 96 -1.41 -3.26 4.61
N GLY A 97 -2.45 -2.64 5.16
CA GLY A 97 -2.40 -1.82 6.37
C GLY A 97 -1.54 -0.55 6.26
N LYS A 98 -1.19 -0.12 5.04
CA LYS A 98 -0.25 0.99 4.82
C LYS A 98 -0.90 2.24 4.22
N GLY A 99 -2.23 2.36 4.34
CA GLY A 99 -2.99 3.56 4.03
C GLY A 99 -3.04 4.53 5.22
N TYR A 100 -4.16 5.17 5.42
CA TYR A 100 -4.35 6.04 6.57
C TYR A 100 -4.37 5.25 7.88
N TRP A 101 -3.66 5.75 8.88
CA TRP A 101 -3.68 5.22 10.23
C TRP A 101 -5.10 5.25 10.82
N VAL A 102 -5.32 4.48 11.88
CA VAL A 102 -6.57 4.44 12.66
C VAL A 102 -7.14 5.85 12.88
N THR A 103 -8.44 6.02 12.65
CA THR A 103 -9.18 7.30 12.74
C THR A 103 -8.70 8.43 11.83
N ASN A 104 -7.92 8.12 10.81
CA ASN A 104 -7.44 9.08 9.83
C ASN A 104 -7.97 8.78 8.43
N GLY A 105 -7.93 9.78 7.58
CA GLY A 105 -8.36 9.73 6.18
C GLY A 105 -9.77 10.25 5.93
N PRO A 106 -10.11 10.52 4.65
CA PRO A 106 -11.38 11.13 4.26
C PRO A 106 -12.61 10.32 4.65
N GLY A 107 -12.49 8.99 4.65
CA GLY A 107 -13.54 8.06 5.07
C GLY A 107 -13.25 7.41 6.42
N ARG A 108 -12.58 8.10 7.32
CA ARG A 108 -12.22 7.52 8.63
C ARG A 108 -13.42 6.99 9.40
N GLY A 109 -13.19 5.89 10.11
CA GLY A 109 -14.15 5.41 11.09
C GLY A 109 -14.20 6.33 12.32
N TYR A 110 -15.30 6.27 13.05
CA TYR A 110 -15.55 7.12 14.21
C TYR A 110 -15.21 6.41 15.51
N LEU A 111 -14.73 7.20 16.47
CA LEU A 111 -14.51 6.80 17.85
C LEU A 111 -15.84 6.61 18.57
N TYR A 112 -16.13 5.42 19.05
CA TYR A 112 -17.28 5.13 19.90
C TYR A 112 -17.05 3.82 20.66
N GLN A 113 -18.02 3.41 21.52
CA GLN A 113 -17.93 2.20 22.35
C GLN A 113 -17.52 0.93 21.57
N ARG A 114 -17.69 0.91 20.27
CA ARG A 114 -17.26 -0.18 19.39
C ARG A 114 -16.84 0.37 18.03
N GLY A 115 -15.97 1.29 17.89
CA GLY A 115 -15.49 1.88 16.63
C GLY A 115 -16.23 1.49 15.33
N SER A 116 -16.33 2.35 14.37
CA SER A 116 -16.91 2.02 13.05
C SER A 116 -15.81 1.73 12.03
N GLY A 117 -16.14 0.95 11.00
CA GLY A 117 -15.22 0.71 9.88
C GLY A 117 -14.84 1.99 9.14
N GLY A 118 -13.65 2.02 8.55
CA GLY A 118 -13.26 3.03 7.56
C GLY A 118 -13.99 2.79 6.23
N GLY A 119 -14.24 3.86 5.49
CA GLY A 119 -14.79 3.80 4.14
C GLY A 119 -13.72 3.96 3.07
N TYR A 120 -14.07 3.60 1.83
CA TYR A 120 -13.37 3.96 0.59
C TYR A 120 -14.40 4.03 -0.55
N GLY A 121 -14.49 3.04 -1.43
CA GLY A 121 -15.54 2.94 -2.46
C GLY A 121 -16.94 2.64 -1.90
N GLY A 122 -17.03 2.15 -0.67
CA GLY A 122 -18.24 1.94 0.11
C GLY A 122 -18.18 2.61 1.48
N THR A 123 -19.30 2.67 2.17
CA THR A 123 -19.35 3.13 3.57
C THR A 123 -18.77 2.07 4.49
N GLY A 124 -18.09 2.52 5.56
CA GLY A 124 -17.57 1.64 6.60
C GLY A 124 -18.68 0.87 7.34
N GLY A 125 -18.30 -0.28 7.91
CA GLY A 125 -19.20 -1.10 8.70
C GLY A 125 -19.70 -0.36 9.96
N ARG A 126 -20.97 -0.61 10.32
CA ARG A 126 -21.59 -0.05 11.53
C ARG A 126 -21.23 -0.91 12.74
N PRO A 127 -20.97 -0.30 13.90
CA PRO A 127 -20.84 -1.06 15.14
C PRO A 127 -22.20 -1.63 15.56
N TYR A 128 -22.21 -2.85 16.05
CA TYR A 128 -23.42 -3.47 16.61
C TYR A 128 -23.40 -3.30 18.16
N PRO A 129 -24.54 -3.01 18.86
CA PRO A 129 -25.91 -2.89 18.37
C PRO A 129 -26.32 -1.46 17.95
N ASP A 130 -25.43 -0.48 18.02
CA ASP A 130 -25.77 0.96 17.96
C ASP A 130 -25.90 1.48 16.52
N GLY A 131 -26.85 0.95 15.76
CA GLY A 131 -27.04 1.22 14.33
C GLY A 131 -27.23 2.68 13.87
N ILE A 132 -27.16 3.68 14.76
CA ILE A 132 -27.40 5.11 14.47
C ILE A 132 -26.08 5.89 14.34
N LEU A 133 -24.95 5.31 14.72
CA LEU A 133 -23.67 6.02 14.78
C LEU A 133 -23.09 6.31 13.40
N PRO A 134 -22.33 7.42 13.29
CA PRO A 134 -21.60 7.74 12.08
C PRO A 134 -20.63 6.62 11.71
N VAL A 135 -20.51 6.36 10.41
CA VAL A 135 -19.57 5.40 9.84
C VAL A 135 -18.65 6.10 8.87
N GLY A 136 -17.53 5.50 8.55
CA GLY A 136 -16.64 6.00 7.52
C GLY A 136 -17.40 6.24 6.21
N GLN A 137 -17.32 7.45 5.69
CA GLN A 137 -18.01 7.83 4.47
C GLN A 137 -17.24 7.32 3.25
N ARG A 138 -17.96 7.03 2.18
CA ARG A 138 -17.35 6.68 0.90
C ARG A 138 -16.60 7.89 0.32
N TYR A 139 -15.48 7.64 -0.34
CA TYR A 139 -14.70 8.62 -1.09
C TYR A 139 -13.93 7.91 -2.21
N GLY A 140 -13.10 8.66 -2.93
CA GLY A 140 -12.33 8.13 -4.05
C GLY A 140 -13.17 7.87 -5.28
N SER A 141 -12.56 7.33 -6.31
CA SER A 141 -13.20 7.00 -7.59
C SER A 141 -13.48 5.51 -7.68
N LEU A 142 -14.68 5.15 -8.13
CA LEU A 142 -15.05 3.76 -8.41
C LEU A 142 -14.37 3.20 -9.66
N SER A 143 -14.11 4.05 -10.65
CA SER A 143 -13.52 3.66 -11.94
C SER A 143 -12.01 3.83 -12.00
N ALA A 144 -11.45 4.68 -11.14
CA ALA A 144 -10.01 4.94 -11.04
C ALA A 144 -9.60 5.09 -9.55
N PRO A 145 -9.54 3.99 -8.79
CA PRO A 145 -9.19 4.03 -7.37
C PRO A 145 -7.71 4.36 -7.21
N LEU A 146 -7.41 5.61 -6.90
CA LEU A 146 -6.04 6.11 -6.76
C LEU A 146 -5.65 6.43 -5.32
N ASP A 147 -6.64 6.57 -4.44
CA ASP A 147 -6.42 6.97 -3.05
C ASP A 147 -6.19 5.75 -2.14
N PRO A 148 -5.48 5.91 -1.03
CA PRO A 148 -5.35 4.87 -0.01
C PRO A 148 -6.63 4.74 0.82
N GLY A 149 -6.85 3.58 1.43
CA GLY A 149 -7.96 3.32 2.33
C GLY A 149 -7.84 4.10 3.64
N SER A 150 -8.98 4.50 4.20
CA SER A 150 -9.05 5.18 5.50
C SER A 150 -8.98 4.21 6.66
N GLY A 151 -8.44 4.67 7.79
CA GLY A 151 -8.40 3.90 9.03
C GLY A 151 -9.76 3.75 9.68
N ALA A 152 -9.98 2.63 10.35
CA ALA A 152 -11.16 2.34 11.13
C ALA A 152 -11.18 3.15 12.44
N GLY A 153 -12.36 3.29 13.04
CA GLY A 153 -12.52 3.86 14.37
C GLY A 153 -12.14 2.89 15.47
N HIS A 154 -11.81 3.39 16.65
CA HIS A 154 -11.51 2.54 17.80
C HIS A 154 -12.31 2.95 19.04
N TYR A 155 -12.34 2.08 20.03
CA TYR A 155 -12.86 2.39 21.36
C TYR A 155 -11.83 3.16 22.18
N PRO A 156 -12.14 4.34 22.72
CA PRO A 156 -11.23 5.09 23.57
C PRO A 156 -11.21 4.45 24.97
N SER A 157 -10.38 3.44 25.19
CA SER A 157 -10.17 2.83 26.51
C SER A 157 -8.74 3.01 26.96
N THR A 158 -8.56 3.43 28.19
CA THR A 158 -7.25 3.52 28.83
C THR A 158 -6.68 2.16 29.26
N ASN A 159 -7.52 1.13 29.32
CA ASN A 159 -7.16 -0.18 29.89
C ASN A 159 -6.98 -1.30 28.85
N TYR A 160 -7.33 -1.08 27.59
CA TYR A 160 -7.21 -2.10 26.54
C TYR A 160 -6.57 -1.48 25.29
N THR A 161 -5.50 -2.08 24.84
CA THR A 161 -4.88 -1.76 23.56
C THR A 161 -5.77 -2.32 22.44
N ILE A 162 -6.88 -1.64 22.16
CA ILE A 162 -7.79 -2.03 21.08
C ILE A 162 -7.25 -1.37 19.83
N HIS A 163 -6.63 -2.18 19.00
CA HIS A 163 -6.11 -1.73 17.72
C HIS A 163 -7.18 -1.89 16.65
N ALA A 164 -7.80 -0.80 16.27
CA ALA A 164 -8.53 -0.74 15.00
C ALA A 164 -7.55 -0.87 13.83
N GLY A 165 -8.03 -1.33 12.68
CA GLY A 165 -7.19 -1.51 11.51
C GLY A 165 -6.89 -0.18 10.79
N SER A 166 -5.68 -0.05 10.29
CA SER A 166 -5.31 0.98 9.30
C SER A 166 -5.88 0.63 7.94
N GLY A 167 -6.14 1.61 7.10
CA GLY A 167 -6.55 1.39 5.72
C GLY A 167 -5.45 0.71 4.89
N GLY A 168 -5.82 0.06 3.79
CA GLY A 168 -4.86 -0.41 2.80
C GLY A 168 -4.19 0.75 2.06
N GLY A 169 -2.93 0.60 1.66
CA GLY A 169 -2.22 1.58 0.85
C GLY A 169 -2.68 1.57 -0.61
N ALA A 170 -2.03 2.37 -1.45
CA ALA A 170 -2.34 2.46 -2.86
C ALA A 170 -1.28 1.77 -3.73
N VAL A 171 -1.74 1.05 -4.75
CA VAL A 171 -0.90 0.47 -5.81
C VAL A 171 -1.42 0.97 -7.15
N ARG A 172 -0.53 1.53 -7.96
CA ARG A 172 -0.80 1.89 -9.35
C ARG A 172 0.22 1.24 -10.27
N MET A 173 -0.25 0.43 -11.18
CA MET A 173 0.58 -0.22 -12.19
C MET A 173 0.06 0.13 -13.59
N GLN A 174 0.97 0.48 -14.47
CA GLN A 174 0.71 0.72 -15.89
C GLN A 174 1.61 -0.23 -16.69
N VAL A 175 1.07 -1.33 -17.14
CA VAL A 175 1.78 -2.32 -17.97
C VAL A 175 1.24 -2.21 -19.37
N SER A 176 2.12 -1.90 -20.35
CA SER A 176 1.71 -1.71 -21.74
C SER A 176 1.61 -3.00 -22.54
N GLY A 177 2.31 -4.04 -22.12
CA GLY A 177 2.29 -5.37 -22.71
C GLY A 177 1.64 -6.40 -21.77
N THR A 178 2.40 -7.39 -21.34
CA THR A 178 1.88 -8.53 -20.55
C THR A 178 2.16 -8.36 -19.06
N ALA A 179 1.16 -8.63 -18.23
CA ALA A 179 1.31 -8.78 -16.78
C ALA A 179 1.04 -10.24 -16.40
N THR A 180 2.08 -10.94 -15.90
CA THR A 180 1.99 -12.30 -15.35
C THR A 180 2.08 -12.21 -13.83
N VAL A 181 1.06 -12.69 -13.11
CA VAL A 181 0.97 -12.59 -11.66
C VAL A 181 0.71 -13.98 -11.07
N ASP A 182 1.79 -14.69 -10.76
CA ASP A 182 1.77 -15.97 -10.06
C ASP A 182 2.00 -15.80 -8.55
N GLY A 183 2.46 -14.61 -8.14
CA GLY A 183 2.63 -14.18 -6.75
C GLY A 183 1.43 -13.42 -6.20
N THR A 184 1.67 -12.45 -5.34
CA THR A 184 0.59 -11.74 -4.63
C THR A 184 0.70 -10.22 -4.78
N ILE A 185 -0.44 -9.57 -5.05
CA ILE A 185 -0.61 -8.11 -4.91
C ILE A 185 -1.66 -7.88 -3.83
N SER A 186 -1.30 -7.18 -2.75
CA SER A 186 -2.17 -6.95 -1.59
C SER A 186 -2.22 -5.48 -1.20
N ALA A 187 -3.45 -4.94 -1.13
CA ALA A 187 -3.76 -3.60 -0.63
C ALA A 187 -4.88 -3.66 0.43
N ASN A 188 -4.99 -4.76 1.15
CA ASN A 188 -6.02 -4.96 2.16
C ASN A 188 -5.86 -3.96 3.33
N GLY A 189 -6.97 -3.57 3.95
CA GLY A 189 -6.94 -2.94 5.26
C GLY A 189 -6.37 -3.90 6.31
N GLU A 190 -5.85 -3.36 7.38
CA GLU A 190 -5.40 -4.16 8.53
C GLU A 190 -6.63 -4.63 9.33
N SER A 191 -6.64 -5.90 9.70
CA SER A 191 -7.66 -6.43 10.59
C SER A 191 -7.51 -5.84 12.00
N SER A 192 -8.61 -5.58 12.67
CA SER A 192 -8.60 -5.17 14.08
C SER A 192 -7.99 -6.27 14.95
N LYS A 193 -7.21 -5.85 15.95
CA LYS A 193 -6.67 -6.75 16.98
C LYS A 193 -7.47 -6.53 18.26
N GLY A 194 -8.37 -7.44 18.59
CA GLY A 194 -9.17 -7.38 19.82
C GLY A 194 -10.69 -7.45 19.58
N GLU A 195 -11.46 -7.66 20.64
CA GLU A 195 -12.90 -7.92 20.58
C GLU A 195 -13.75 -6.69 20.17
N TYR A 196 -13.19 -5.49 20.19
CA TYR A 196 -13.92 -4.23 20.00
C TYR A 196 -13.35 -3.34 18.90
N GLY A 197 -12.46 -3.84 18.07
CA GLY A 197 -11.90 -3.10 16.95
C GLY A 197 -12.66 -3.39 15.66
N ALA A 198 -12.82 -2.38 14.79
CA ALA A 198 -13.24 -2.55 13.41
C ALA A 198 -12.00 -2.62 12.50
N GLY A 199 -12.02 -3.50 11.52
CA GLY A 199 -11.01 -3.62 10.47
C GLY A 199 -11.52 -3.09 9.15
#